data_a18d87ca0edf8062c413d8ad2cea901e
#
_entry.id   a18d87ca0edf8062c413d8ad2cea901e
#
_cell.length_a   1.000
_cell.length_b   1.000
_cell.length_c   1.000
_cell.angle_alpha   90.00
_cell.angle_beta   90.00
_cell.angle_gamma   90.00
#
_symmetry.space_group_name_H-M   'P 1'
#
loop_
_entity.id
_entity.type
_entity.pdbx_description
1 polymer ?
#
loop_
_entity_poly.entity_id
_entity_poly.type
_entity_poly.pdbx_seq_one_letter_code
_entity_poly.pdbx_strand_id
1 'polypeptide(L)'
;MIGSPFLAGRDRYERVMEGRVDNTHEAAFTHTVRITDPDRAVEVTAVCSPSPAYEVQEASARVLAGAGDPGIAADFPRLAGTRMVGGFTRQVAELCGPHEGAGLFVDAAIEVARLARQVTKMPPAAAASLQPGDAAGCWALDMAGWVDLPGSCFTYSPAGRALFGTRPVTSPMVPALYSPPPGARGVFIRKKVARLVLTGPRLHLFHSMHDNVHGFDLHYEVDLDRGTIVAVDSVTSRLPYAGICSEPQGRIEALRGRLVDAALRKGIQTMLGGTAGCAQLFDLTSDLLKLLTLPTTS
;
A
#
# COMPACT_ATOMS: atom_id res chain seq x y z
N MET A 1 -1.04 22.87 16.03
CA MET A 1 0.19 22.17 16.47
C MET A 1 0.17 20.76 15.88
N ILE A 2 1.28 20.32 15.29
CA ILE A 2 1.41 18.95 14.77
C ILE A 2 1.59 18.02 15.95
N GLY A 3 0.96 16.86 15.90
CA GLY A 3 1.10 15.82 16.91
C GLY A 3 0.59 14.49 16.39
N SER A 4 0.51 13.50 17.26
CA SER A 4 -0.12 12.24 16.95
C SER A 4 -0.92 11.75 18.16
N PRO A 5 -2.20 11.38 17.96
CA PRO A 5 -2.99 10.81 19.05
C PRO A 5 -2.42 9.46 19.51
N PHE A 6 -1.65 8.79 18.65
CA PHE A 6 -1.01 7.51 18.97
C PHE A 6 0.22 7.64 19.87
N LEU A 7 0.75 8.86 20.05
CA LEU A 7 1.83 9.18 21.00
C LEU A 7 1.31 9.72 22.34
N ALA A 8 0.00 9.76 22.58
CA ALA A 8 -0.54 10.20 23.85
C ALA A 8 0.03 9.37 25.03
N GLY A 9 0.83 10.00 25.87
CA GLY A 9 1.49 9.35 27.03
C GLY A 9 2.65 8.42 26.69
N ARG A 10 3.20 8.48 25.48
CA ARG A 10 4.35 7.65 25.04
C ARG A 10 5.23 8.39 24.04
N ASP A 11 6.53 8.07 24.01
CA ASP A 11 7.50 8.65 23.06
C ASP A 11 7.63 7.81 21.76
N ARG A 12 7.02 6.63 21.74
CA ARG A 12 7.10 5.72 20.60
C ARG A 12 5.77 5.04 20.33
N TYR A 13 5.44 4.96 19.04
CA TYR A 13 4.35 4.15 18.53
C TYR A 13 4.85 3.33 17.33
N GLU A 14 4.38 2.09 17.22
CA GLU A 14 4.68 1.23 16.09
C GLU A 14 3.42 0.47 15.66
N ARG A 15 3.17 0.45 14.36
CA ARG A 15 2.09 -0.32 13.74
C ARG A 15 2.70 -1.29 12.73
N VAL A 16 2.33 -2.54 12.83
CA VAL A 16 2.71 -3.59 11.89
C VAL A 16 1.49 -4.03 11.10
N MET A 17 1.63 -4.10 9.77
CA MET A 17 0.65 -4.69 8.88
C MET A 17 1.27 -5.91 8.20
N GLU A 18 0.58 -7.02 8.21
CA GLU A 18 0.93 -8.25 7.51
C GLU A 18 -0.20 -8.65 6.58
N GLY A 19 0.13 -8.76 5.30
CA GLY A 19 -0.81 -9.11 4.24
C GLY A 19 -0.40 -10.41 3.54
N ARG A 20 -1.38 -11.25 3.24
CA ARG A 20 -1.17 -12.51 2.52
C ARG A 20 -2.28 -12.72 1.50
N VAL A 21 -1.91 -13.28 0.35
CA VAL A 21 -2.84 -13.70 -0.69
C VAL A 21 -2.68 -15.19 -0.93
N ASP A 22 -3.80 -15.92 -0.93
CA ASP A 22 -3.88 -17.36 -1.18
C ASP A 22 -4.72 -17.61 -2.44
N ASN A 23 -4.28 -18.56 -3.31
CA ASN A 23 -4.98 -18.97 -4.52
C ASN A 23 -5.83 -20.23 -4.27
N THR A 24 -6.81 -20.14 -3.36
CA THR A 24 -7.63 -21.27 -2.89
C THR A 24 -8.98 -21.38 -3.60
N HIS A 25 -9.33 -20.42 -4.47
CA HIS A 25 -10.56 -20.42 -5.26
C HIS A 25 -10.23 -20.45 -6.75
N GLU A 26 -11.10 -21.01 -7.57
CA GLU A 26 -10.90 -21.12 -9.01
C GLU A 26 -10.80 -19.75 -9.69
N ALA A 27 -11.74 -18.84 -9.41
CA ALA A 27 -11.86 -17.54 -10.07
C ALA A 27 -11.52 -16.34 -9.17
N ALA A 28 -11.08 -16.57 -7.93
CA ALA A 28 -10.82 -15.53 -6.94
C ALA A 28 -9.59 -15.84 -6.09
N PHE A 29 -9.15 -14.86 -5.30
CA PHE A 29 -8.10 -15.00 -4.29
C PHE A 29 -8.66 -14.72 -2.92
N THR A 30 -8.14 -15.41 -1.90
CA THR A 30 -8.35 -15.03 -0.51
C THR A 30 -7.25 -14.06 -0.10
N HIS A 31 -7.63 -12.87 0.35
CA HIS A 31 -6.75 -11.83 0.88
C HIS A 31 -6.94 -11.75 2.39
N THR A 32 -5.88 -11.84 3.15
CA THR A 32 -5.91 -11.67 4.61
C THR A 32 -4.95 -10.56 5.00
N VAL A 33 -5.43 -9.56 5.72
CA VAL A 33 -4.63 -8.46 6.26
C VAL A 33 -4.83 -8.39 7.75
N ARG A 34 -3.71 -8.44 8.50
CA ARG A 34 -3.66 -8.19 9.94
C ARG A 34 -2.95 -6.88 10.19
N ILE A 35 -3.53 -6.03 11.03
CA ILE A 35 -2.88 -4.83 11.55
C ILE A 35 -2.80 -4.95 13.07
N THR A 36 -1.60 -4.72 13.60
CA THR A 36 -1.32 -4.73 15.03
C THR A 36 -0.63 -3.43 15.41
N ASP A 37 -1.10 -2.80 16.46
CA ASP A 37 -0.44 -1.69 17.15
C ASP A 37 -0.33 -1.99 18.66
N PRO A 38 0.27 -1.11 19.49
CA PRO A 38 0.44 -1.40 20.92
C PRO A 38 -0.85 -1.65 21.68
N ASP A 39 -1.97 -1.13 21.19
CA ASP A 39 -3.24 -1.13 21.92
C ASP A 39 -4.24 -2.14 21.32
N ARG A 40 -4.09 -2.52 20.04
CA ARG A 40 -5.11 -3.28 19.29
C ARG A 40 -4.50 -4.17 18.21
N ALA A 41 -5.24 -5.21 17.88
CA ALA A 41 -4.99 -6.00 16.66
C ALA A 41 -6.31 -6.38 16.00
N VAL A 42 -6.36 -6.20 14.67
CA VAL A 42 -7.52 -6.57 13.85
C VAL A 42 -7.09 -7.41 12.66
N GLU A 43 -8.01 -8.18 12.12
CA GLU A 43 -7.82 -8.92 10.87
C GLU A 43 -9.02 -8.74 9.97
N VAL A 44 -8.76 -8.50 8.69
CA VAL A 44 -9.75 -8.48 7.62
C VAL A 44 -9.38 -9.55 6.62
N THR A 45 -10.36 -10.38 6.24
CA THR A 45 -10.23 -11.37 5.17
C THR A 45 -11.30 -11.11 4.12
N ALA A 46 -10.91 -11.17 2.84
CA ALA A 46 -11.87 -11.07 1.73
C ALA A 46 -11.50 -12.05 0.61
N VAL A 47 -12.51 -12.66 0.02
CA VAL A 47 -12.41 -13.40 -1.24
C VAL A 47 -12.76 -12.44 -2.36
N CYS A 48 -11.81 -12.20 -3.27
CA CYS A 48 -11.95 -11.16 -4.28
C CYS A 48 -11.57 -11.67 -5.66
N SER A 49 -12.36 -11.30 -6.66
CA SER A 49 -11.99 -11.49 -8.06
C SER A 49 -10.77 -10.64 -8.41
N PRO A 50 -9.83 -11.14 -9.24
CA PRO A 50 -8.73 -10.34 -9.75
C PRO A 50 -9.19 -9.27 -10.75
N SER A 51 -8.23 -8.53 -11.32
CA SER A 51 -8.47 -7.64 -12.48
C SER A 51 -9.24 -8.41 -13.57
N PRO A 52 -10.18 -7.77 -14.26
CA PRO A 52 -10.66 -6.39 -14.15
C PRO A 52 -11.80 -6.18 -13.13
N ALA A 53 -12.35 -7.24 -12.58
CA ALA A 53 -13.56 -7.17 -11.77
C ALA A 53 -13.30 -6.52 -10.39
N TYR A 54 -12.26 -6.95 -9.69
CA TYR A 54 -11.95 -6.52 -8.32
C TYR A 54 -13.16 -6.60 -7.37
N GLU A 55 -14.06 -7.56 -7.60
CA GLU A 55 -15.29 -7.72 -6.83
C GLU A 55 -15.01 -8.51 -5.56
N VAL A 56 -15.51 -8.02 -4.45
CA VAL A 56 -15.53 -8.71 -3.16
C VAL A 56 -16.66 -9.73 -3.21
N GLN A 57 -16.34 -11.01 -3.19
CA GLN A 57 -17.32 -12.11 -3.15
C GLN A 57 -17.73 -12.41 -1.70
N GLU A 58 -16.74 -12.38 -0.79
CA GLU A 58 -16.93 -12.59 0.63
C GLU A 58 -16.02 -11.64 1.40
N ALA A 59 -16.47 -11.14 2.54
CA ALA A 59 -15.65 -10.37 3.45
C ALA A 59 -15.96 -10.71 4.90
N SER A 60 -14.95 -10.71 5.74
CA SER A 60 -15.07 -10.87 7.19
C SER A 60 -14.02 -10.05 7.90
N ALA A 61 -14.32 -9.68 9.15
CA ALA A 61 -13.38 -8.98 10.01
C ALA A 61 -13.47 -9.52 11.42
N ARG A 62 -12.36 -9.36 12.18
CA ARG A 62 -12.33 -9.73 13.59
C ARG A 62 -11.36 -8.87 14.38
N VAL A 63 -11.67 -8.63 15.63
CA VAL A 63 -10.74 -8.12 16.64
C VAL A 63 -9.91 -9.28 17.15
N LEU A 64 -8.58 -9.14 17.12
CA LEU A 64 -7.65 -10.16 17.62
C LEU A 64 -7.16 -9.82 19.03
N ALA A 65 -7.02 -8.53 19.34
CA ALA A 65 -6.63 -8.03 20.66
C ALA A 65 -7.10 -6.59 20.87
N GLY A 66 -7.24 -6.20 22.14
CA GLY A 66 -7.64 -4.85 22.54
C GLY A 66 -9.11 -4.56 22.39
N ALA A 67 -9.50 -3.30 22.63
CA ALA A 67 -10.88 -2.85 22.47
C ALA A 67 -11.22 -2.67 20.98
N GLY A 68 -12.39 -3.15 20.59
CA GLY A 68 -12.96 -2.96 19.26
C GLY A 68 -14.45 -3.26 19.29
N ASP A 69 -15.21 -2.55 18.47
CA ASP A 69 -16.63 -2.75 18.37
C ASP A 69 -16.94 -4.05 17.59
N PRO A 70 -17.57 -5.06 18.21
CA PRO A 70 -17.95 -6.29 17.54
C PRO A 70 -18.98 -6.06 16.42
N GLY A 71 -19.71 -4.93 16.44
CA GLY A 71 -20.65 -4.54 15.40
C GLY A 71 -19.96 -4.30 14.07
N ILE A 72 -18.74 -3.72 14.06
CA ILE A 72 -17.96 -3.55 12.83
C ILE A 72 -17.70 -4.92 12.19
N ALA A 73 -17.22 -5.89 12.96
CA ALA A 73 -16.94 -7.23 12.46
C ALA A 73 -18.20 -7.93 11.89
N ALA A 74 -19.36 -7.73 12.53
CA ALA A 74 -20.63 -8.26 12.08
C ALA A 74 -21.12 -7.64 10.76
N ASP A 75 -20.76 -6.39 10.49
CA ASP A 75 -21.17 -5.67 9.28
C ASP A 75 -20.27 -5.93 8.06
N PHE A 76 -19.05 -6.43 8.23
CA PHE A 76 -18.10 -6.64 7.14
C PHE A 76 -18.64 -7.52 5.98
N PRO A 77 -19.44 -8.58 6.21
CA PRO A 77 -20.03 -9.34 5.12
C PRO A 77 -20.86 -8.52 4.12
N ARG A 78 -21.34 -7.34 4.52
CA ARG A 78 -22.08 -6.41 3.65
C ARG A 78 -21.22 -5.79 2.52
N LEU A 79 -19.91 -5.97 2.57
CA LEU A 79 -19.01 -5.58 1.47
C LEU A 79 -19.10 -6.53 0.28
N ALA A 80 -19.71 -7.71 0.42
CA ALA A 80 -19.93 -8.62 -0.71
C ALA A 80 -20.71 -7.91 -1.83
N GLY A 81 -20.29 -8.13 -3.08
CA GLY A 81 -20.81 -7.46 -4.26
C GLY A 81 -20.22 -6.06 -4.52
N THR A 82 -19.42 -5.50 -3.61
CA THR A 82 -18.73 -4.23 -3.87
C THR A 82 -17.48 -4.44 -4.71
N ARG A 83 -17.03 -3.39 -5.40
CA ARG A 83 -15.78 -3.44 -6.19
C ARG A 83 -14.71 -2.59 -5.53
N MET A 84 -13.50 -3.12 -5.42
CA MET A 84 -12.33 -2.44 -4.85
C MET A 84 -11.70 -1.44 -5.83
N VAL A 85 -12.52 -0.49 -6.30
CA VAL A 85 -12.15 0.59 -7.23
C VAL A 85 -12.41 1.96 -6.57
N GLY A 86 -12.41 3.03 -7.33
CA GLY A 86 -12.71 4.38 -6.81
C GLY A 86 -13.98 4.41 -5.96
N GLY A 87 -13.89 4.97 -4.75
CA GLY A 87 -14.99 5.01 -3.78
C GLY A 87 -15.03 3.87 -2.75
N PHE A 88 -14.29 2.78 -2.94
CA PHE A 88 -14.26 1.65 -2.00
C PHE A 88 -13.89 2.07 -0.56
N THR A 89 -12.84 2.89 -0.41
CA THR A 89 -12.43 3.41 0.91
C THR A 89 -13.56 4.14 1.63
N ARG A 90 -14.35 4.93 0.89
CA ARG A 90 -15.51 5.63 1.46
C ARG A 90 -16.60 4.64 1.91
N GLN A 91 -16.92 3.64 1.10
CA GLN A 91 -17.90 2.60 1.45
C GLN A 91 -17.50 1.86 2.72
N VAL A 92 -16.20 1.48 2.85
CA VAL A 92 -15.69 0.84 4.07
C VAL A 92 -15.76 1.77 5.26
N ALA A 93 -15.41 3.04 5.11
CA ALA A 93 -15.48 4.03 6.19
C ALA A 93 -16.93 4.27 6.66
N GLU A 94 -17.89 4.33 5.73
CA GLU A 94 -19.32 4.45 6.03
C GLU A 94 -19.84 3.19 6.77
N LEU A 95 -19.41 1.99 6.33
CA LEU A 95 -19.75 0.73 6.98
C LEU A 95 -19.21 0.65 8.41
N CYS A 96 -17.95 1.02 8.61
CA CYS A 96 -17.32 1.01 9.93
C CYS A 96 -17.88 2.10 10.86
N GLY A 97 -18.48 3.16 10.32
CA GLY A 97 -19.07 4.24 11.10
C GLY A 97 -18.11 4.92 12.09
N PRO A 98 -18.62 5.67 13.08
CA PRO A 98 -17.82 6.37 14.07
C PRO A 98 -17.43 5.49 15.27
N HIS A 99 -17.35 4.19 15.09
CA HIS A 99 -17.05 3.24 16.17
C HIS A 99 -15.58 3.27 16.58
N GLU A 100 -15.31 2.93 17.83
CA GLU A 100 -13.96 2.80 18.33
C GLU A 100 -13.17 1.70 17.57
N GLY A 101 -11.97 2.04 17.12
CA GLY A 101 -11.15 1.12 16.32
C GLY A 101 -11.48 1.07 14.84
N ALA A 102 -12.53 1.76 14.35
CA ALA A 102 -12.92 1.78 12.94
C ALA A 102 -11.76 2.05 11.99
N GLY A 103 -10.84 2.96 12.33
CA GLY A 103 -9.68 3.30 11.50
C GLY A 103 -8.78 2.13 11.16
N LEU A 104 -8.58 1.16 12.08
CA LEU A 104 -7.76 -0.04 11.81
C LEU A 104 -8.45 -0.97 10.79
N PHE A 105 -9.77 -1.14 10.89
CA PHE A 105 -10.52 -1.94 9.92
C PHE A 105 -10.55 -1.29 8.54
N VAL A 106 -10.70 0.04 8.48
CA VAL A 106 -10.62 0.80 7.22
C VAL A 106 -9.24 0.63 6.58
N ASP A 107 -8.16 0.81 7.36
CA ASP A 107 -6.80 0.64 6.86
C ASP A 107 -6.53 -0.81 6.39
N ALA A 108 -7.03 -1.82 7.13
CA ALA A 108 -6.91 -3.22 6.72
C ALA A 108 -7.65 -3.51 5.42
N ALA A 109 -8.87 -2.99 5.24
CA ALA A 109 -9.62 -3.15 4.00
C ALA A 109 -8.98 -2.43 2.81
N ILE A 110 -8.36 -1.25 3.03
CA ILE A 110 -7.56 -0.56 2.00
C ILE A 110 -6.38 -1.44 1.57
N GLU A 111 -5.69 -2.08 2.52
CA GLU A 111 -4.58 -2.97 2.19
C GLU A 111 -5.05 -4.25 1.48
N VAL A 112 -6.24 -4.79 1.78
CA VAL A 112 -6.85 -5.85 0.96
C VAL A 112 -6.99 -5.40 -0.48
N ALA A 113 -7.51 -4.20 -0.73
CA ALA A 113 -7.65 -3.65 -2.08
C ALA A 113 -6.30 -3.40 -2.78
N ARG A 114 -5.26 -3.02 -2.02
CA ARG A 114 -3.89 -2.88 -2.54
C ARG A 114 -3.27 -4.23 -2.89
N LEU A 115 -3.49 -5.27 -2.08
CA LEU A 115 -3.03 -6.63 -2.35
C LEU A 115 -3.74 -7.25 -3.56
N ALA A 116 -5.02 -6.96 -3.76
CA ALA A 116 -5.78 -7.44 -4.92
C ALA A 116 -5.17 -6.96 -6.26
N ARG A 117 -4.45 -5.83 -6.23
CA ARG A 117 -3.71 -5.30 -7.38
C ARG A 117 -2.32 -5.88 -7.57
N GLN A 118 -1.91 -6.83 -6.72
CA GLN A 118 -0.60 -7.49 -6.83
C GLN A 118 -0.68 -8.90 -7.42
N VAL A 119 -1.88 -9.41 -7.63
CA VAL A 119 -2.13 -10.78 -8.10
C VAL A 119 -3.11 -10.82 -9.26
N THR A 120 -2.92 -11.79 -10.15
CA THR A 120 -3.82 -12.02 -11.29
C THR A 120 -3.91 -13.51 -11.59
N LYS A 121 -4.87 -13.89 -12.43
CA LYS A 121 -5.07 -15.27 -12.95
C LYS A 121 -4.95 -15.25 -14.46
N MET A 122 -3.73 -15.14 -14.96
CA MET A 122 -3.47 -15.28 -16.38
C MET A 122 -3.48 -16.75 -16.81
N PRO A 123 -3.75 -17.06 -18.09
CA PRO A 123 -3.57 -18.40 -18.63
C PRO A 123 -2.14 -18.90 -18.38
N PRO A 124 -1.95 -20.13 -17.91
CA PRO A 124 -0.61 -20.66 -17.61
C PRO A 124 0.37 -20.55 -18.78
N ALA A 125 -0.09 -20.75 -20.00
CA ALA A 125 0.74 -20.62 -21.20
C ALA A 125 1.31 -19.21 -21.40
N ALA A 126 0.56 -18.17 -21.06
CA ALA A 126 1.04 -16.78 -21.14
C ALA A 126 2.16 -16.52 -20.10
N ALA A 127 1.98 -16.97 -18.87
CA ALA A 127 3.00 -16.83 -17.84
C ALA A 127 4.24 -17.68 -18.12
N ALA A 128 4.08 -18.90 -18.65
CA ALA A 128 5.17 -19.82 -18.96
C ALA A 128 6.11 -19.31 -20.08
N SER A 129 5.67 -18.34 -20.89
CA SER A 129 6.50 -17.73 -21.94
C SER A 129 7.62 -16.84 -21.37
N LEU A 130 7.52 -16.41 -20.10
CA LEU A 130 8.53 -15.56 -19.47
C LEU A 130 9.85 -16.29 -19.27
N GLN A 131 10.93 -15.65 -19.72
CA GLN A 131 12.28 -16.10 -19.41
C GLN A 131 12.76 -15.44 -18.11
N PRO A 132 13.65 -16.08 -17.34
CA PRO A 132 14.28 -15.45 -16.19
C PRO A 132 14.93 -14.10 -16.54
N GLY A 133 14.57 -13.04 -15.83
CA GLY A 133 15.09 -11.70 -16.07
C GLY A 133 14.47 -10.94 -17.24
N ASP A 134 13.47 -11.49 -17.91
CA ASP A 134 12.75 -10.81 -19.00
C ASP A 134 11.81 -9.71 -18.44
N ALA A 135 12.42 -8.58 -18.11
CA ALA A 135 11.68 -7.43 -17.58
C ALA A 135 10.68 -6.85 -18.60
N ALA A 136 10.98 -6.91 -19.90
CA ALA A 136 10.07 -6.40 -20.93
C ALA A 136 8.86 -7.32 -21.10
N GLY A 137 9.07 -8.65 -21.06
CA GLY A 137 7.99 -9.63 -21.05
C GLY A 137 7.11 -9.50 -19.79
N CYS A 138 7.70 -9.33 -18.62
CA CYS A 138 6.96 -9.04 -17.38
C CYS A 138 6.09 -7.80 -17.52
N TRP A 139 6.65 -6.69 -18.05
CA TRP A 139 5.92 -5.46 -18.26
C TRP A 139 4.76 -5.63 -19.25
N ALA A 140 4.95 -6.40 -20.30
CA ALA A 140 3.88 -6.71 -21.25
C ALA A 140 2.75 -7.51 -20.60
N LEU A 141 3.08 -8.49 -19.76
CA LEU A 141 2.07 -9.24 -18.98
C LEU A 141 1.35 -8.35 -17.97
N ASP A 142 2.05 -7.44 -17.29
CA ASP A 142 1.41 -6.47 -16.39
C ASP A 142 0.38 -5.63 -17.13
N MET A 143 0.72 -5.10 -18.31
CA MET A 143 -0.17 -4.28 -19.12
C MET A 143 -1.36 -5.08 -19.69
N ALA A 144 -1.23 -6.39 -19.83
CA ALA A 144 -2.31 -7.26 -20.27
C ALA A 144 -3.18 -7.77 -19.11
N GLY A 145 -2.60 -7.96 -17.93
CA GLY A 145 -3.26 -8.57 -16.76
C GLY A 145 -4.04 -7.60 -15.89
N TRP A 146 -3.66 -6.31 -15.89
CA TRP A 146 -4.29 -5.31 -15.02
C TRP A 146 -4.79 -4.10 -15.79
N VAL A 147 -6.09 -3.86 -15.73
CA VAL A 147 -6.75 -2.75 -16.46
C VAL A 147 -6.41 -1.36 -15.88
N ASP A 148 -5.98 -1.30 -14.65
CA ASP A 148 -5.70 -0.06 -13.91
C ASP A 148 -4.21 0.27 -13.78
N LEU A 149 -3.32 -0.52 -14.37
CA LEU A 149 -1.89 -0.22 -14.43
C LEU A 149 -1.50 0.87 -15.45
N PRO A 150 -2.08 0.92 -16.67
CA PRO A 150 -1.71 1.95 -17.63
C PRO A 150 -1.83 3.36 -17.04
N GLY A 151 -0.70 4.10 -17.00
CA GLY A 151 -0.65 5.45 -16.45
C GLY A 151 -0.76 5.56 -14.92
N SER A 152 -0.76 4.45 -14.18
CA SER A 152 -0.87 4.45 -12.71
C SER A 152 0.37 5.02 -12.00
N CYS A 153 1.55 4.86 -12.59
CA CYS A 153 2.83 5.41 -12.11
C CYS A 153 3.80 5.61 -13.28
N PHE A 154 5.01 6.11 -12.97
CA PHE A 154 6.04 6.36 -13.97
C PHE A 154 6.35 5.11 -14.82
N THR A 155 6.49 3.95 -14.18
CA THR A 155 6.83 2.69 -14.86
C THR A 155 5.83 2.31 -15.94
N TYR A 156 4.54 2.54 -15.71
CA TYR A 156 3.46 2.22 -16.65
C TYR A 156 3.04 3.43 -17.50
N SER A 157 3.88 4.45 -17.58
CA SER A 157 3.74 5.60 -18.48
C SER A 157 4.48 5.39 -19.80
N PRO A 158 4.18 6.18 -20.85
CA PRO A 158 4.97 6.16 -22.09
C PRO A 158 6.45 6.48 -21.86
N ALA A 159 6.76 7.41 -20.93
CA ALA A 159 8.15 7.76 -20.57
C ALA A 159 8.90 6.59 -19.92
N GLY A 160 8.25 5.88 -18.98
CA GLY A 160 8.83 4.69 -18.36
C GLY A 160 9.06 3.58 -19.39
N ARG A 161 8.10 3.33 -20.28
CA ARG A 161 8.25 2.35 -21.37
C ARG A 161 9.47 2.63 -22.25
N ALA A 162 9.71 3.89 -22.60
CA ALA A 162 10.83 4.27 -23.46
C ALA A 162 12.20 3.90 -22.88
N LEU A 163 12.30 3.76 -21.56
CA LEU A 163 13.57 3.43 -20.89
C LEU A 163 14.05 2.00 -21.15
N PHE A 164 13.16 1.05 -21.51
CA PHE A 164 13.58 -0.32 -21.89
C PHE A 164 14.57 -0.36 -23.05
N GLY A 165 14.47 0.61 -23.98
CA GLY A 165 15.38 0.71 -25.11
C GLY A 165 16.69 1.47 -24.83
N THR A 166 16.85 2.09 -23.67
CA THR A 166 17.95 3.03 -23.40
C THR A 166 18.87 2.61 -22.25
N ARG A 167 18.45 1.65 -21.43
CA ARG A 167 19.23 1.17 -20.28
C ARG A 167 18.86 -0.26 -19.89
N PRO A 168 19.76 -0.95 -19.15
CA PRO A 168 19.43 -2.26 -18.57
C PRO A 168 18.27 -2.13 -17.56
N VAL A 169 17.28 -3.02 -17.68
CA VAL A 169 16.17 -3.16 -16.74
C VAL A 169 16.11 -4.59 -16.25
N THR A 170 16.00 -4.77 -14.94
CA THR A 170 15.88 -6.08 -14.32
C THR A 170 14.57 -6.19 -13.54
N SER A 171 14.03 -7.40 -13.43
CA SER A 171 12.79 -7.67 -12.72
C SER A 171 12.93 -8.92 -11.84
N PRO A 172 12.47 -8.88 -10.58
CA PRO A 172 12.41 -10.05 -9.70
C PRO A 172 11.15 -10.89 -9.95
N MET A 173 10.28 -10.49 -10.88
CA MET A 173 9.01 -11.16 -11.10
C MET A 173 9.20 -12.52 -11.76
N VAL A 174 8.35 -13.46 -11.36
CA VAL A 174 8.38 -14.86 -11.80
C VAL A 174 7.00 -15.28 -12.32
N PRO A 175 6.91 -16.32 -13.19
CA PRO A 175 5.66 -16.79 -13.78
C PRO A 175 4.55 -17.05 -12.75
N ALA A 176 4.90 -17.54 -11.55
CA ALA A 176 3.95 -17.82 -10.48
C ALA A 176 3.21 -16.59 -9.92
N LEU A 177 3.71 -15.37 -10.15
CA LEU A 177 2.99 -14.14 -9.79
C LEU A 177 1.83 -13.84 -10.75
N TYR A 178 1.92 -14.29 -12.00
CA TYR A 178 0.92 -14.08 -13.05
C TYR A 178 -0.09 -15.20 -13.12
N SER A 179 0.36 -16.43 -12.89
CA SER A 179 -0.47 -17.65 -12.93
C SER A 179 -0.10 -18.55 -11.77
N PRO A 180 -0.53 -18.20 -10.53
CA PRO A 180 -0.20 -19.00 -9.36
C PRO A 180 -0.88 -20.38 -9.43
N PRO A 181 -0.23 -21.46 -8.96
CA PRO A 181 -0.81 -22.78 -8.94
C PRO A 181 -2.13 -22.82 -8.14
N PRO A 182 -3.15 -23.58 -8.59
CA PRO A 182 -4.37 -23.80 -7.82
C PRO A 182 -4.06 -24.36 -6.43
N GLY A 183 -4.74 -23.88 -5.40
CA GLY A 183 -4.54 -24.29 -4.00
C GLY A 183 -3.30 -23.70 -3.32
N ALA A 184 -2.45 -22.97 -4.04
CA ALA A 184 -1.24 -22.38 -3.48
C ALA A 184 -1.58 -21.31 -2.42
N ARG A 185 -0.84 -21.33 -1.32
CA ARG A 185 -0.94 -20.34 -0.24
C ARG A 185 0.26 -19.40 -0.24
N GLY A 186 0.04 -18.17 0.23
CA GLY A 186 1.09 -17.16 0.28
C GLY A 186 1.66 -16.81 -1.09
N VAL A 187 0.83 -16.83 -2.14
CA VAL A 187 1.25 -16.49 -3.51
C VAL A 187 1.75 -15.04 -3.59
N PHE A 188 1.28 -14.20 -2.69
CA PHE A 188 1.83 -12.89 -2.44
C PHE A 188 1.80 -12.59 -0.93
N ILE A 189 2.89 -12.04 -0.41
CA ILE A 189 3.01 -11.62 0.99
C ILE A 189 3.53 -10.19 1.04
N ARG A 190 3.05 -9.39 2.01
CA ARG A 190 3.50 -8.03 2.25
C ARG A 190 3.57 -7.76 3.74
N LYS A 191 4.65 -7.10 4.16
CA LYS A 191 4.78 -6.56 5.50
C LYS A 191 5.07 -5.08 5.43
N LYS A 192 4.36 -4.29 6.24
CA LYS A 192 4.63 -2.86 6.46
C LYS A 192 4.88 -2.62 7.94
N VAL A 193 5.76 -1.68 8.24
CA VAL A 193 5.97 -1.19 9.61
C VAL A 193 5.96 0.33 9.58
N ALA A 194 5.00 0.94 10.25
CA ALA A 194 4.97 2.38 10.47
C ALA A 194 5.38 2.67 11.91
N ARG A 195 6.34 3.59 12.10
CA ARG A 195 6.86 3.95 13.41
C ARG A 195 6.93 5.46 13.58
N LEU A 196 6.52 5.93 14.75
CA LEU A 196 6.67 7.30 15.21
C LEU A 196 7.59 7.28 16.43
N VAL A 197 8.58 8.17 16.48
CA VAL A 197 9.46 8.34 17.65
C VAL A 197 9.61 9.83 17.93
N LEU A 198 9.23 10.25 19.12
CA LEU A 198 9.39 11.63 19.59
C LEU A 198 10.71 11.77 20.34
N THR A 199 11.54 12.74 19.95
CA THR A 199 12.82 13.04 20.59
C THR A 199 12.95 14.56 20.74
N GLY A 200 12.59 15.09 21.90
CA GLY A 200 12.49 16.54 22.10
C GLY A 200 11.54 17.19 21.10
N PRO A 201 11.95 18.25 20.37
CA PRO A 201 11.09 18.90 19.37
C PRO A 201 11.08 18.17 18.00
N ARG A 202 11.64 16.97 17.90
CA ARG A 202 11.74 16.21 16.65
C ARG A 202 10.82 15.00 16.67
N LEU A 203 10.04 14.85 15.61
CA LEU A 203 9.25 13.66 15.34
C LEU A 203 9.87 12.89 14.17
N HIS A 204 10.39 11.71 14.46
CA HIS A 204 10.93 10.79 13.49
C HIS A 204 9.81 9.85 13.01
N LEU A 205 9.60 9.81 11.71
CA LEU A 205 8.63 8.97 11.04
C LEU A 205 9.37 7.92 10.21
N PHE A 206 9.03 6.67 10.40
CA PHE A 206 9.56 5.57 9.61
C PHE A 206 8.40 4.78 8.99
N HIS A 207 8.51 4.42 7.72
CA HIS A 207 7.59 3.49 7.09
C HIS A 207 8.33 2.56 6.16
N SER A 208 8.24 1.26 6.43
CA SER A 208 8.76 0.23 5.53
C SER A 208 7.64 -0.54 4.85
N MET A 209 7.93 -1.04 3.66
CA MET A 209 7.11 -2.01 2.94
C MET A 209 8.02 -3.01 2.23
N HIS A 210 7.87 -4.28 2.57
CA HIS A 210 8.57 -5.37 1.92
C HIS A 210 7.57 -6.44 1.46
N ASP A 211 7.61 -6.78 0.17
CA ASP A 211 6.79 -7.83 -0.43
C ASP A 211 7.58 -8.64 -1.46
N ASN A 212 6.92 -9.47 -2.26
CA ASN A 212 7.58 -10.31 -3.26
C ASN A 212 8.37 -9.48 -4.31
N VAL A 213 7.92 -8.25 -4.61
CA VAL A 213 8.47 -7.43 -5.70
C VAL A 213 8.95 -6.04 -5.28
N HIS A 214 8.59 -5.58 -4.08
CA HIS A 214 8.95 -4.25 -3.57
C HIS A 214 9.72 -4.35 -2.25
N GLY A 215 10.64 -3.41 -2.03
CA GLY A 215 11.32 -3.19 -0.76
C GLY A 215 11.62 -1.70 -0.59
N PHE A 216 10.94 -1.06 0.36
CA PHE A 216 11.05 0.36 0.67
C PHE A 216 11.24 0.57 2.16
N ASP A 217 12.17 1.46 2.53
CA ASP A 217 12.31 2.00 3.87
C ASP A 217 12.38 3.53 3.73
N LEU A 218 11.38 4.24 4.29
CA LEU A 218 11.26 5.69 4.21
C LEU A 218 11.44 6.28 5.59
N HIS A 219 12.22 7.36 5.68
CA HIS A 219 12.46 8.12 6.91
C HIS A 219 12.15 9.60 6.69
N TYR A 220 11.45 10.19 7.64
CA TYR A 220 11.20 11.62 7.69
C TYR A 220 11.52 12.13 9.09
N GLU A 221 12.07 13.34 9.18
CA GLU A 221 12.20 14.07 10.42
C GLU A 221 11.38 15.35 10.32
N VAL A 222 10.49 15.56 11.29
CA VAL A 222 9.64 16.75 11.38
C VAL A 222 10.07 17.57 12.57
N ASP A 223 10.36 18.85 12.33
CA ASP A 223 10.53 19.86 13.37
C ASP A 223 9.15 20.30 13.85
N LEU A 224 8.80 19.96 15.09
CA LEU A 224 7.48 20.24 15.65
C LEU A 224 7.24 21.72 15.96
N ASP A 225 8.31 22.47 16.27
CA ASP A 225 8.22 23.91 16.53
C ASP A 225 7.90 24.70 15.27
N ARG A 226 8.50 24.29 14.14
CA ARG A 226 8.31 24.90 12.82
C ARG A 226 7.19 24.24 12.01
N GLY A 227 6.81 23.04 12.37
CA GLY A 227 5.85 22.23 11.62
C GLY A 227 6.35 21.80 10.24
N THR A 228 7.67 21.65 10.04
CA THR A 228 8.27 21.37 8.74
C THR A 228 9.01 20.05 8.70
N ILE A 229 9.02 19.39 7.53
CA ILE A 229 9.89 18.23 7.25
C ILE A 229 11.31 18.76 7.05
N VAL A 230 12.23 18.41 7.95
CA VAL A 230 13.64 18.88 7.91
C VAL A 230 14.59 17.88 7.30
N ALA A 231 14.25 16.60 7.35
CA ALA A 231 15.02 15.53 6.70
C ALA A 231 14.10 14.52 6.03
N VAL A 232 14.57 13.99 4.92
CA VAL A 232 13.94 12.91 4.15
C VAL A 232 15.04 11.95 3.72
N ASP A 233 14.81 10.66 3.88
CA ASP A 233 15.68 9.60 3.37
C ASP A 233 14.86 8.41 2.91
N SER A 234 15.35 7.70 1.90
CA SER A 234 14.71 6.49 1.40
C SER A 234 15.73 5.46 0.94
N VAL A 235 15.52 4.22 1.34
CA VAL A 235 16.24 3.06 0.81
C VAL A 235 15.26 2.20 0.04
N THR A 236 15.59 1.91 -1.21
CA THR A 236 14.77 1.05 -2.07
C THR A 236 15.57 -0.19 -2.44
N SER A 237 15.36 -1.26 -1.68
CA SER A 237 16.12 -2.50 -1.78
C SER A 237 15.63 -3.44 -2.89
N ARG A 238 14.37 -3.28 -3.33
CA ARG A 238 13.75 -4.10 -4.38
C ARG A 238 12.72 -3.31 -5.15
N LEU A 239 12.75 -3.43 -6.47
CA LEU A 239 11.83 -2.77 -7.40
C LEU A 239 11.33 -3.77 -8.44
N PRO A 240 10.05 -3.70 -8.88
CA PRO A 240 9.53 -4.56 -9.94
C PRO A 240 10.31 -4.40 -11.25
N TYR A 241 10.80 -3.19 -11.53
CA TYR A 241 11.61 -2.86 -12.72
C TYR A 241 12.77 -1.96 -12.30
N ALA A 242 13.85 -2.55 -11.77
CA ALA A 242 15.05 -1.79 -11.46
C ALA A 242 15.64 -1.23 -12.76
N GLY A 243 15.98 0.06 -12.74
CA GLY A 243 16.36 0.82 -13.96
C GLY A 243 15.22 1.73 -14.46
N ILE A 244 13.95 1.42 -14.19
CA ILE A 244 12.81 2.30 -14.50
C ILE A 244 12.17 2.83 -13.21
N CYS A 245 11.80 1.95 -12.29
CA CYS A 245 11.20 2.33 -11.01
C CYS A 245 12.13 3.15 -10.11
N SER A 246 13.44 3.15 -10.38
CA SER A 246 14.42 4.00 -9.68
C SER A 246 14.30 5.49 -10.02
N GLU A 247 13.77 5.85 -11.20
CA GLU A 247 13.65 7.24 -11.62
C GLU A 247 12.81 8.11 -10.66
N PRO A 248 11.59 7.71 -10.29
CA PRO A 248 10.76 8.54 -9.43
C PRO A 248 11.18 8.53 -7.95
N GLN A 249 12.17 7.73 -7.53
CA GLN A 249 12.52 7.60 -6.10
C GLN A 249 13.04 8.92 -5.52
N GLY A 250 13.83 9.67 -6.28
CA GLY A 250 14.34 10.98 -5.86
C GLY A 250 13.27 12.06 -5.63
N ARG A 251 12.03 11.84 -6.08
CA ARG A 251 10.92 12.79 -5.88
C ARG A 251 10.54 12.98 -4.41
N ILE A 252 10.91 12.04 -3.54
CA ILE A 252 10.68 12.17 -2.10
C ILE A 252 11.34 13.41 -1.52
N GLU A 253 12.46 13.88 -2.10
CA GLU A 253 13.16 15.10 -1.70
C GLU A 253 12.30 16.37 -1.83
N ALA A 254 11.26 16.37 -2.67
CA ALA A 254 10.33 17.49 -2.79
C ALA A 254 9.52 17.76 -1.50
N LEU A 255 9.54 16.83 -0.56
CA LEU A 255 8.90 16.97 0.76
C LEU A 255 9.76 17.74 1.76
N ARG A 256 11.09 17.83 1.55
CA ARG A 256 11.98 18.59 2.43
C ARG A 256 11.60 20.07 2.45
N GLY A 257 11.51 20.64 3.63
CA GLY A 257 11.10 22.03 3.86
C GLY A 257 9.59 22.28 3.78
N ARG A 258 8.77 21.26 3.47
CA ARG A 258 7.31 21.43 3.41
C ARG A 258 6.72 21.47 4.81
N LEU A 259 5.69 22.31 4.97
CA LEU A 259 4.83 22.29 6.15
C LEU A 259 4.01 21.00 6.18
N VAL A 260 3.92 20.40 7.36
CA VAL A 260 3.08 19.21 7.59
C VAL A 260 1.68 19.66 7.96
N ASP A 261 0.87 19.93 6.96
CA ASP A 261 -0.47 20.48 7.09
C ASP A 261 -1.48 19.79 6.13
N ALA A 262 -2.69 20.30 6.10
CA ALA A 262 -3.74 19.77 5.22
C ALA A 262 -3.44 20.01 3.73
N ALA A 263 -2.66 21.04 3.39
CA ALA A 263 -2.26 21.30 2.00
C ALA A 263 -1.22 20.28 1.53
N LEU A 264 -0.27 19.89 2.39
CA LEU A 264 0.66 18.81 2.09
C LEU A 264 -0.11 17.51 1.79
N ARG A 265 -1.09 17.13 2.63
CA ARG A 265 -1.90 15.91 2.42
C ARG A 265 -2.61 15.91 1.07
N LYS A 266 -3.11 17.07 0.63
CA LYS A 266 -3.75 17.20 -0.69
C LYS A 266 -2.75 17.19 -1.84
N GLY A 267 -1.57 17.80 -1.64
CA GLY A 267 -0.54 17.95 -2.67
C GLY A 267 0.33 16.72 -2.90
N ILE A 268 0.35 15.77 -1.94
CA ILE A 268 1.29 14.64 -1.97
C ILE A 268 1.12 13.74 -3.20
N GLN A 269 -0.10 13.59 -3.71
CA GLN A 269 -0.39 12.83 -4.94
C GLN A 269 0.36 13.44 -6.13
N THR A 270 0.35 14.75 -6.28
CA THR A 270 1.05 15.45 -7.37
C THR A 270 2.56 15.39 -7.23
N MET A 271 3.06 15.43 -5.98
CA MET A 271 4.50 15.39 -5.71
C MET A 271 5.10 13.99 -5.91
N LEU A 272 4.45 12.95 -5.42
CA LEU A 272 5.01 11.59 -5.36
C LEU A 272 4.34 10.58 -6.28
N GLY A 273 3.08 10.80 -6.66
CA GLY A 273 2.27 9.85 -7.43
C GLY A 273 2.11 10.20 -8.91
N GLY A 274 1.14 9.54 -9.54
CA GLY A 274 0.78 9.73 -10.95
C GLY A 274 1.87 9.28 -11.94
N THR A 275 1.70 9.62 -13.21
CA THR A 275 2.56 9.18 -14.32
C THR A 275 4.01 9.68 -14.25
N ALA A 276 4.33 10.62 -13.38
CA ALA A 276 5.69 11.09 -13.12
C ALA A 276 6.27 10.54 -11.82
N GLY A 277 5.48 9.83 -11.01
CA GLY A 277 5.83 9.41 -9.66
C GLY A 277 5.75 7.90 -9.43
N CYS A 278 5.79 7.53 -8.15
CA CYS A 278 5.71 6.15 -7.70
C CYS A 278 4.48 5.99 -6.78
N ALA A 279 3.57 5.07 -7.13
CA ALA A 279 2.38 4.79 -6.33
C ALA A 279 2.73 4.32 -4.91
N GLN A 280 3.81 3.55 -4.76
CA GLN A 280 4.23 3.05 -3.44
C GLN A 280 4.78 4.18 -2.55
N LEU A 281 5.57 5.12 -3.09
CA LEU A 281 6.02 6.30 -2.34
C LEU A 281 4.84 7.15 -1.88
N PHE A 282 3.88 7.37 -2.77
CA PHE A 282 2.63 8.08 -2.44
C PHE A 282 1.87 7.37 -1.32
N ASP A 283 1.63 6.08 -1.46
CA ASP A 283 0.86 5.28 -0.49
C ASP A 283 1.53 5.26 0.89
N LEU A 284 2.84 4.96 0.95
CA LEU A 284 3.58 4.88 2.20
C LEU A 284 3.63 6.23 2.93
N THR A 285 3.86 7.32 2.19
CA THR A 285 3.88 8.67 2.79
C THR A 285 2.49 9.09 3.25
N SER A 286 1.45 8.79 2.46
CA SER A 286 0.07 9.07 2.83
C SER A 286 -0.38 8.31 4.08
N ASP A 287 0.01 7.04 4.21
CA ASP A 287 -0.31 6.22 5.38
C ASP A 287 0.36 6.75 6.65
N LEU A 288 1.61 7.28 6.58
CA LEU A 288 2.26 7.96 7.71
C LEU A 288 1.51 9.24 8.11
N LEU A 289 1.12 10.06 7.15
CA LEU A 289 0.41 11.31 7.43
C LEU A 289 -0.96 11.09 8.08
N LYS A 290 -1.60 9.93 7.88
CA LYS A 290 -2.83 9.56 8.60
C LYS A 290 -2.61 9.37 10.11
N LEU A 291 -1.39 9.06 10.52
CA LEU A 291 -1.05 8.89 11.93
C LEU A 291 -0.82 10.23 12.66
N LEU A 292 -0.85 11.34 11.94
CA LEU A 292 -0.62 12.68 12.48
C LEU A 292 -1.92 13.48 12.56
N THR A 293 -2.02 14.28 13.62
CA THR A 293 -2.97 15.39 13.67
C THR A 293 -2.36 16.56 12.91
N LEU A 294 -3.01 16.97 11.84
CA LEU A 294 -2.53 18.08 11.01
C LEU A 294 -3.24 19.37 11.44
N PRO A 295 -2.51 20.52 11.53
CA PRO A 295 -3.14 21.79 11.73
C PRO A 295 -4.08 22.13 10.57
N THR A 296 -5.24 22.67 10.88
CA THR A 296 -6.10 23.26 9.86
C THR A 296 -5.41 24.54 9.37
N THR A 297 -5.24 24.65 8.07
CA THR A 297 -4.85 25.94 7.46
C THR A 297 -5.97 26.94 7.72
N SER A 298 -5.70 27.97 8.51
CA SER A 298 -6.56 29.15 8.67
C SER A 298 -6.63 29.93 7.38
#